data_ded41d9f7adff4ab63df98150f44bde8
#
_entry.id   ded41d9f7adff4ab63df98150f44bde8
#
_cell.length_a   1.000
_cell.length_b   1.000
_cell.length_c   1.000
_cell.angle_alpha   90.00
_cell.angle_beta   90.00
_cell.angle_gamma   90.00
#
_symmetry.space_group_name_H-M   'P 1'
#
loop_
_entity.id
_entity.type
_entity.pdbx_description
1 polymer ?
#
loop_
_entity_poly.entity_id
_entity_poly.type
_entity_poly.pdbx_seq_one_letter_code
_entity_poly.pdbx_strand_id
1 'polypeptide(L)'
;MRTIDNINDLNKSDFLSLFGNVFEKTESVAVEAFDSKPFKNFEDIMFKMLDIYENYEKNKVLEILNAHPELAVAKKMTSESISEQASAKLNQCSNDEYEEFKKLNSEYKKKFNFPFIIAVKGKDKNEILNNFRQRTVSYTHLTLPTNLSV
;
A
#
# COMPACT_ATOMS: atom_id res chain seq x y z
N MET A 1 11.15 23.25 3.21
CA MET A 1 10.05 22.58 3.94
C MET A 1 8.75 23.32 3.65
N ARG A 2 7.73 22.59 3.21
CA ARG A 2 6.42 23.21 2.97
C ARG A 2 5.67 23.36 4.29
N THR A 3 5.02 24.50 4.47
CA THR A 3 4.12 24.75 5.60
C THR A 3 2.70 24.31 5.21
N ILE A 4 1.80 24.21 6.20
CA ILE A 4 0.40 23.89 5.94
C ILE A 4 -0.27 24.99 5.09
N ASP A 5 0.10 26.23 5.28
CA ASP A 5 -0.43 27.34 4.48
C ASP A 5 -0.03 27.20 3.01
N ASN A 6 1.24 26.83 2.76
CA ASN A 6 1.71 26.57 1.40
C ASN A 6 0.94 25.42 0.75
N ILE A 7 0.60 24.38 1.50
CA ILE A 7 -0.16 23.25 0.99
C ILE A 7 -1.60 23.66 0.67
N ASN A 8 -2.22 24.45 1.52
CA ASN A 8 -3.57 24.96 1.28
C ASN A 8 -3.67 25.84 0.02
N ASP A 9 -2.57 26.47 -0.35
CA ASP A 9 -2.48 27.32 -1.54
C ASP A 9 -2.17 26.54 -2.83
N LEU A 10 -1.85 25.26 -2.74
CA LEU A 10 -1.54 24.44 -3.92
C LEU A 10 -2.76 24.26 -4.82
N ASN A 11 -2.52 24.27 -6.13
CA ASN A 11 -3.54 23.82 -7.07
C ASN A 11 -3.68 22.29 -7.01
N LYS A 12 -4.70 21.74 -7.65
CA LYS A 12 -4.99 20.30 -7.62
C LYS A 12 -3.82 19.48 -8.14
N SER A 13 -3.19 19.88 -9.25
CA SER A 13 -2.07 19.16 -9.84
C SER A 13 -0.89 19.03 -8.89
N ASP A 14 -0.50 20.13 -8.25
CA ASP A 14 0.62 20.13 -7.31
C ASP A 14 0.29 19.37 -6.02
N PHE A 15 -0.94 19.47 -5.54
CA PHE A 15 -1.40 18.70 -4.40
C PHE A 15 -1.34 17.19 -4.68
N LEU A 16 -1.80 16.75 -5.85
CA LEU A 16 -1.75 15.34 -6.24
C LEU A 16 -0.32 14.84 -6.44
N SER A 17 0.60 15.70 -6.87
CA SER A 17 2.02 15.35 -6.97
C SER A 17 2.63 15.02 -5.61
N LEU A 18 2.14 15.67 -4.54
CA LEU A 18 2.63 15.42 -3.18
C LEU A 18 1.91 14.24 -2.50
N PHE A 19 0.61 14.12 -2.67
CA PHE A 19 -0.22 13.20 -1.89
C PHE A 19 -0.87 12.07 -2.70
N GLY A 20 -0.80 12.12 -4.01
CA GLY A 20 -1.49 11.16 -4.88
C GLY A 20 -1.05 9.70 -4.71
N ASN A 21 0.15 9.47 -4.20
CA ASN A 21 0.73 8.13 -4.01
C ASN A 21 0.81 7.68 -2.55
N VAL A 22 0.11 8.35 -1.64
CA VAL A 22 0.04 7.92 -0.23
C VAL A 22 -0.55 6.50 -0.14
N PHE A 23 -1.58 6.22 -0.94
CA PHE A 23 -2.07 4.86 -1.17
C PHE A 23 -1.58 4.41 -2.56
N GLU A 24 -0.88 3.30 -2.62
CA GLU A 24 -0.25 2.78 -3.85
C GLU A 24 -1.25 2.75 -5.02
N LYS A 25 -0.90 3.44 -6.10
CA LYS A 25 -1.70 3.53 -7.34
C LYS A 25 -3.17 3.95 -7.13
N THR A 26 -3.47 4.65 -6.03
CA THR A 26 -4.84 5.06 -5.69
C THR A 26 -4.87 6.56 -5.44
N GLU A 27 -4.90 7.30 -6.50
CA GLU A 27 -4.92 8.76 -6.47
C GLU A 27 -6.27 9.32 -5.99
N SER A 28 -7.34 8.56 -6.12
CA SER A 28 -8.71 9.01 -5.81
C SER A 28 -8.86 9.53 -4.37
N VAL A 29 -8.13 8.98 -3.41
CA VAL A 29 -8.16 9.44 -2.02
C VAL A 29 -7.66 10.88 -1.93
N ALA A 30 -6.55 11.19 -2.59
CA ALA A 30 -6.01 12.55 -2.62
C ALA A 30 -6.90 13.51 -3.41
N VAL A 31 -7.51 13.05 -4.49
CA VAL A 31 -8.47 13.84 -5.29
C VAL A 31 -9.63 14.29 -4.41
N GLU A 32 -10.22 13.37 -3.66
CA GLU A 32 -11.33 13.69 -2.75
C GLU A 32 -10.88 14.55 -1.57
N ALA A 33 -9.69 14.28 -1.02
CA ALA A 33 -9.14 15.06 0.09
C ALA A 33 -8.88 16.52 -0.31
N PHE A 34 -8.47 16.76 -1.55
CA PHE A 34 -8.24 18.11 -2.06
C PHE A 34 -9.49 19.00 -1.91
N ASP A 35 -10.66 18.44 -2.13
CA ASP A 35 -11.92 19.18 -2.01
C ASP A 35 -12.29 19.50 -0.55
N SER A 36 -11.58 18.95 0.41
CA SER A 36 -11.78 19.18 1.84
C SER A 36 -10.95 20.35 2.40
N LYS A 37 -10.24 21.06 1.57
CA LYS A 37 -9.46 22.23 2.01
C LYS A 37 -10.37 23.33 2.61
N PRO A 38 -9.85 24.21 3.50
CA PRO A 38 -8.48 24.25 4.00
C PRO A 38 -8.20 23.23 5.08
N PHE A 39 -6.93 22.80 5.17
CA PHE A 39 -6.46 21.89 6.22
C PHE A 39 -5.87 22.69 7.38
N LYS A 40 -6.09 22.22 8.60
CA LYS A 40 -5.60 22.87 9.82
C LYS A 40 -4.10 22.63 10.06
N ASN A 41 -3.66 21.40 9.76
CA ASN A 41 -2.29 20.94 9.93
C ASN A 41 -2.07 19.68 9.06
N PHE A 42 -0.85 19.11 9.10
CA PHE A 42 -0.55 17.90 8.32
C PHE A 42 -1.36 16.69 8.78
N GLU A 43 -1.60 16.57 10.08
CA GLU A 43 -2.40 15.48 10.64
C GLU A 43 -3.84 15.52 10.12
N ASP A 44 -4.39 16.71 9.94
CA ASP A 44 -5.72 16.88 9.38
C ASP A 44 -5.83 16.33 7.96
N ILE A 45 -4.79 16.51 7.13
CA ILE A 45 -4.73 15.94 5.79
C ILE A 45 -4.79 14.42 5.85
N MET A 46 -3.94 13.83 6.68
CA MET A 46 -3.88 12.37 6.84
C MET A 46 -5.17 11.81 7.40
N PHE A 47 -5.76 12.48 8.38
CA PHE A 47 -7.05 12.09 8.95
C PHE A 47 -8.16 12.07 7.88
N LYS A 48 -8.24 13.12 7.08
CA LYS A 48 -9.23 13.22 6.00
C LYS A 48 -9.03 12.14 4.93
N MET A 49 -7.78 11.86 4.58
CA MET A 49 -7.46 10.80 3.61
C MET A 49 -7.85 9.41 4.14
N LEU A 50 -7.55 9.13 5.41
CA LEU A 50 -7.93 7.86 6.05
C LEU A 50 -9.46 7.73 6.15
N ASP A 51 -10.14 8.81 6.51
CA ASP A 51 -11.61 8.83 6.59
C ASP A 51 -12.25 8.52 5.24
N ILE A 52 -11.74 9.10 4.16
CA ILE A 52 -12.21 8.81 2.81
C ILE A 52 -12.01 7.32 2.48
N TYR A 53 -10.84 6.78 2.77
CA TYR A 53 -10.52 5.37 2.54
C TYR A 53 -11.44 4.43 3.34
N GLU A 54 -11.65 4.73 4.61
CA GLU A 54 -12.47 3.90 5.50
C GLU A 54 -13.96 3.87 5.10
N ASN A 55 -14.42 4.90 4.40
CA ASN A 55 -15.80 4.99 3.93
C ASN A 55 -16.01 4.37 2.53
N TYR A 56 -14.96 3.85 1.90
CA TYR A 56 -15.11 3.17 0.62
C TYR A 56 -15.86 1.84 0.76
N GLU A 57 -16.69 1.54 -0.23
CA GLU A 57 -17.35 0.24 -0.33
C GLU A 57 -16.34 -0.90 -0.49
N LYS A 58 -16.73 -2.10 -0.09
CA LYS A 58 -15.88 -3.30 -0.15
C LYS A 58 -15.23 -3.51 -1.52
N ASN A 59 -15.98 -3.34 -2.60
CA ASN A 59 -15.46 -3.51 -3.96
C ASN A 59 -14.37 -2.49 -4.26
N LYS A 60 -14.52 -1.24 -3.81
CA LYS A 60 -13.52 -0.20 -3.97
C LYS A 60 -12.26 -0.51 -3.17
N VAL A 61 -12.41 -1.02 -1.95
CA VAL A 61 -11.28 -1.44 -1.11
C VAL A 61 -10.52 -2.59 -1.77
N LEU A 62 -11.21 -3.58 -2.32
CA LEU A 62 -10.58 -4.68 -3.05
C LEU A 62 -9.82 -4.17 -4.28
N GLU A 63 -10.38 -3.21 -5.00
CA GLU A 63 -9.72 -2.58 -6.14
C GLU A 63 -8.41 -1.90 -5.73
N ILE A 64 -8.42 -1.17 -4.61
CA ILE A 64 -7.23 -0.52 -4.04
C ILE A 64 -6.18 -1.57 -3.65
N LEU A 65 -6.60 -2.62 -2.94
CA LEU A 65 -5.69 -3.69 -2.52
C LEU A 65 -5.06 -4.41 -3.72
N ASN A 66 -5.83 -4.64 -4.79
CA ASN A 66 -5.33 -5.26 -6.00
C ASN A 66 -4.41 -4.35 -6.83
N ALA A 67 -4.41 -3.05 -6.57
CA ALA A 67 -3.48 -2.11 -7.20
C ALA A 67 -2.07 -2.18 -6.57
N HIS A 68 -1.93 -2.75 -5.36
CA HIS A 68 -0.64 -2.93 -4.71
C HIS A 68 0.19 -3.99 -5.43
N PRO A 69 1.53 -3.81 -5.54
CA PRO A 69 2.39 -4.81 -6.17
C PRO A 69 2.57 -6.04 -5.28
N GLU A 70 2.76 -7.18 -5.91
CA GLU A 70 3.16 -8.39 -5.21
C GLU A 70 4.62 -8.27 -4.74
N LEU A 71 4.99 -9.07 -3.73
CA LEU A 71 6.35 -9.06 -3.18
C LEU A 71 7.31 -9.86 -4.06
N ALA A 72 8.54 -9.38 -4.16
CA ALA A 72 9.66 -10.07 -4.80
C ALA A 72 9.40 -10.50 -6.26
N VAL A 73 8.65 -9.67 -7.02
CA VAL A 73 8.39 -9.94 -8.44
C VAL A 73 8.83 -8.76 -9.30
N ALA A 74 9.29 -9.04 -10.52
CA ALA A 74 9.62 -8.02 -11.50
C ALA A 74 8.34 -7.47 -12.12
N LYS A 75 7.72 -6.50 -11.46
CA LYS A 75 6.47 -5.89 -11.86
C LYS A 75 6.59 -4.38 -11.84
N LYS A 76 5.80 -3.71 -12.69
CA LYS A 76 5.77 -2.24 -12.68
C LYS A 76 5.20 -1.72 -11.36
N MET A 77 6.02 -0.98 -10.62
CA MET A 77 5.70 -0.42 -9.31
C MET A 77 6.00 1.07 -9.29
N THR A 78 5.48 1.78 -8.29
CA THR A 78 5.91 3.14 -8.02
C THR A 78 7.36 3.14 -7.49
N SER A 79 8.05 4.28 -7.58
CA SER A 79 9.41 4.41 -7.06
C SER A 79 9.48 4.17 -5.56
N GLU A 80 8.45 4.55 -4.82
CA GLU A 80 8.34 4.33 -3.38
C GLU A 80 8.28 2.83 -3.06
N SER A 81 7.44 2.07 -3.75
CA SER A 81 7.33 0.62 -3.54
C SER A 81 8.61 -0.12 -3.92
N ILE A 82 9.29 0.30 -4.99
CA ILE A 82 10.60 -0.27 -5.36
C ILE A 82 11.61 -0.05 -4.23
N SER A 83 11.69 1.18 -3.71
CA SER A 83 12.60 1.52 -2.61
C SER A 83 12.29 0.74 -1.34
N GLU A 84 11.03 0.60 -0.98
CA GLU A 84 10.59 -0.14 0.21
C GLU A 84 10.97 -1.62 0.10
N GLN A 85 10.69 -2.26 -1.02
CA GLN A 85 11.04 -3.65 -1.22
C GLN A 85 12.56 -3.85 -1.29
N ALA A 86 13.30 -2.93 -1.87
CA ALA A 86 14.77 -2.98 -1.89
C ALA A 86 15.37 -2.84 -0.49
N SER A 87 14.79 -2.01 0.37
CA SER A 87 15.26 -1.85 1.75
C SER A 87 15.10 -3.14 2.58
N ALA A 88 14.11 -3.96 2.25
CA ALA A 88 13.91 -5.29 2.84
C ALA A 88 14.68 -6.40 2.10
N LYS A 89 15.51 -6.04 1.11
CA LYS A 89 16.30 -6.96 0.26
C LYS A 89 15.44 -7.93 -0.57
N LEU A 90 14.21 -7.57 -0.86
CA LEU A 90 13.32 -8.39 -1.69
C LEU A 90 13.78 -8.46 -3.15
N ASN A 91 14.62 -7.53 -3.60
CA ASN A 91 15.26 -7.57 -4.90
C ASN A 91 16.52 -8.47 -4.95
N GLN A 92 16.90 -9.08 -3.83
CA GLN A 92 18.12 -9.91 -3.68
C GLN A 92 17.75 -11.32 -3.20
N CYS A 93 16.63 -11.85 -3.64
CA CYS A 93 16.21 -13.20 -3.29
C CYS A 93 17.02 -14.26 -4.07
N SER A 94 17.28 -15.41 -3.44
CA SER A 94 17.76 -16.58 -4.15
C SER A 94 16.67 -17.14 -5.07
N ASN A 95 17.04 -18.07 -5.98
CA ASN A 95 16.04 -18.71 -6.84
C ASN A 95 14.97 -19.44 -6.05
N ASP A 96 15.36 -20.12 -4.98
CA ASP A 96 14.40 -20.83 -4.10
C ASP A 96 13.46 -19.85 -3.39
N GLU A 97 13.97 -18.72 -2.93
CA GLU A 97 13.18 -17.66 -2.32
C GLU A 97 12.21 -17.04 -3.32
N TYR A 98 12.64 -16.76 -4.55
CA TYR A 98 11.75 -16.26 -5.60
C TYR A 98 10.62 -17.26 -5.92
N GLU A 99 10.95 -18.53 -6.04
CA GLU A 99 9.95 -19.57 -6.29
C GLU A 99 8.95 -19.67 -5.14
N GLU A 100 9.40 -19.54 -3.91
CA GLU A 100 8.51 -19.56 -2.74
C GLU A 100 7.61 -18.33 -2.71
N PHE A 101 8.15 -17.13 -2.97
CA PHE A 101 7.33 -15.91 -3.06
C PHE A 101 6.29 -16.03 -4.17
N LYS A 102 6.69 -16.52 -5.32
CA LYS A 102 5.78 -16.73 -6.46
C LYS A 102 4.64 -17.67 -6.11
N LYS A 103 4.96 -18.77 -5.46
CA LYS A 103 3.96 -19.75 -5.00
C LYS A 103 3.01 -19.14 -3.98
N LEU A 104 3.54 -18.46 -2.97
CA LEU A 104 2.75 -17.82 -1.92
C LEU A 104 1.88 -16.70 -2.48
N ASN A 105 2.40 -15.89 -3.40
CA ASN A 105 1.62 -14.84 -4.07
C ASN A 105 0.41 -15.45 -4.80
N SER A 106 0.63 -16.54 -5.52
CA SER A 106 -0.44 -17.24 -6.24
C SER A 106 -1.48 -17.84 -5.28
N GLU A 107 -1.04 -18.54 -4.25
CA GLU A 107 -1.92 -19.17 -3.25
C GLU A 107 -2.73 -18.13 -2.47
N TYR A 108 -2.08 -17.05 -2.03
CA TYR A 108 -2.73 -16.00 -1.26
C TYR A 108 -3.78 -15.29 -2.09
N LYS A 109 -3.44 -14.88 -3.31
CA LYS A 109 -4.36 -14.18 -4.21
C LYS A 109 -5.56 -15.06 -4.58
N LYS A 110 -5.34 -16.34 -4.80
CA LYS A 110 -6.40 -17.32 -5.08
C LYS A 110 -7.35 -17.45 -3.89
N LYS A 111 -6.81 -17.42 -2.68
CA LYS A 111 -7.58 -17.61 -1.43
C LYS A 111 -8.34 -16.33 -1.04
N PHE A 112 -7.75 -15.16 -1.21
CA PHE A 112 -8.27 -13.90 -0.68
C PHE A 112 -8.71 -12.89 -1.73
N ASN A 113 -8.40 -13.10 -3.01
CA ASN A 113 -8.73 -12.23 -4.14
C ASN A 113 -8.02 -10.85 -4.12
N PHE A 114 -6.94 -10.74 -3.36
CA PHE A 114 -6.04 -9.58 -3.37
C PHE A 114 -4.63 -10.02 -2.99
N PRO A 115 -3.58 -9.26 -3.35
CA PRO A 115 -2.21 -9.64 -3.00
C PRO A 115 -1.95 -9.50 -1.50
N PHE A 116 -0.97 -10.26 -0.99
CA PHE A 116 -0.48 -10.11 0.37
C PHE A 116 0.13 -8.72 0.55
N ILE A 117 -0.31 -7.99 1.56
CA ILE A 117 0.13 -6.64 1.86
C ILE A 117 0.75 -6.62 3.25
N ILE A 118 1.97 -6.11 3.35
CA ILE A 118 2.71 -5.99 4.61
C ILE A 118 3.60 -4.75 4.57
N ALA A 119 3.73 -4.07 5.70
CA ALA A 119 4.72 -3.01 5.85
C ALA A 119 6.10 -3.66 5.96
N VAL A 120 6.99 -3.33 5.02
CA VAL A 120 8.33 -3.93 4.94
C VAL A 120 9.39 -3.18 5.75
N LYS A 121 9.09 -1.96 6.18
CA LYS A 121 10.04 -1.14 6.94
C LYS A 121 10.46 -1.85 8.24
N GLY A 122 11.77 -1.97 8.43
CA GLY A 122 12.33 -2.62 9.61
C GLY A 122 12.26 -4.14 9.60
N LYS A 123 11.83 -4.74 8.48
CA LYS A 123 11.76 -6.19 8.33
C LYS A 123 12.74 -6.66 7.25
N ASP A 124 13.34 -7.83 7.45
CA ASP A 124 14.11 -8.49 6.41
C ASP A 124 13.23 -9.48 5.62
N LYS A 125 13.80 -10.03 4.53
CA LYS A 125 13.06 -10.97 3.67
C LYS A 125 12.62 -12.24 4.40
N ASN A 126 13.38 -12.71 5.40
CA ASN A 126 13.03 -13.89 6.16
C ASN A 126 11.81 -13.67 7.05
N GLU A 127 11.75 -12.52 7.75
CA GLU A 127 10.61 -12.12 8.55
C GLU A 127 9.35 -11.96 7.68
N ILE A 128 9.50 -11.31 6.53
CA ILE A 128 8.40 -11.12 5.58
C ILE A 128 7.90 -12.47 5.07
N LEU A 129 8.80 -13.37 4.71
CA LEU A 129 8.45 -14.69 4.21
C LEU A 129 7.72 -15.53 5.28
N ASN A 130 8.18 -15.47 6.53
CA ASN A 130 7.51 -16.14 7.64
C ASN A 130 6.10 -15.60 7.87
N ASN A 131 5.93 -14.28 7.85
CA ASN A 131 4.61 -13.66 7.96
C ASN A 131 3.69 -14.09 6.80
N PHE A 132 4.23 -14.15 5.60
CA PHE A 132 3.50 -14.55 4.41
C PHE A 132 3.00 -16.00 4.53
N ARG A 133 3.87 -16.91 4.93
CA ARG A 133 3.53 -18.31 5.16
C ARG A 133 2.40 -18.46 6.17
N GLN A 134 2.53 -17.76 7.30
CA GLN A 134 1.53 -17.82 8.38
C GLN A 134 0.17 -17.32 7.93
N ARG A 135 0.12 -16.18 7.26
CA ARG A 135 -1.15 -15.61 6.78
C ARG A 135 -1.81 -16.48 5.73
N THR A 136 -1.02 -17.10 4.86
CA THR A 136 -1.55 -17.95 3.79
C THR A 136 -2.24 -19.21 4.35
N VAL A 137 -1.71 -19.77 5.43
CA VAL A 137 -2.28 -21.01 6.03
C VAL A 137 -3.28 -20.75 7.14
N SER A 138 -3.15 -19.62 7.87
CA SER A 138 -3.95 -19.35 9.07
C SER A 138 -5.36 -18.84 8.78
N TYR A 139 -5.55 -18.10 7.70
CA TYR A 139 -6.85 -17.54 7.34
C TYR A 139 -7.59 -18.46 6.37
N THR A 140 -8.79 -18.86 6.73
CA THR A 140 -9.59 -19.81 5.94
C THR A 140 -10.71 -19.17 5.14
N HIS A 141 -10.97 -17.88 5.38
CA HIS A 141 -12.01 -17.13 4.69
C HIS A 141 -11.57 -15.67 4.48
N LEU A 142 -12.22 -15.00 3.55
CA LEU A 142 -11.89 -13.61 3.20
C LEU A 142 -12.22 -12.67 4.35
N THR A 143 -11.18 -12.11 4.97
CA THR A 143 -11.27 -11.00 5.91
C THR A 143 -10.34 -9.90 5.42
N LEU A 144 -10.87 -8.69 5.23
CA LEU A 144 -10.02 -7.56 4.87
C LEU A 144 -9.10 -7.23 6.04
N PRO A 145 -7.79 -6.95 5.77
CA PRO A 145 -6.88 -6.53 6.83
C PRO A 145 -7.40 -5.27 7.53
N THR A 146 -7.42 -5.28 8.87
CA THR A 146 -7.83 -4.12 9.67
C THR A 146 -6.71 -3.10 9.81
N ASN A 147 -5.45 -3.53 9.65
CA ASN A 147 -4.27 -2.69 9.72
C ASN A 147 -3.52 -2.76 8.40
N LEU A 148 -3.90 -1.89 7.47
CA LEU A 148 -3.14 -1.68 6.25
C LEU A 148 -2.01 -0.73 6.56
N SER A 149 -0.80 -1.26 6.65
CA SER A 149 0.40 -0.45 6.73
C SER A 149 0.80 -0.04 5.31
N VAL A 150 0.83 1.21 5.09
CA VAL A 150 1.17 1.81 3.80
C VAL A 150 2.65 2.16 3.77
#